data_69bf7893c357d9c7ccf8695e141e14cb
#
_entry.id   69bf7893c357d9c7ccf8695e141e14cb
#
_cell.length_a   1.000
_cell.length_b   1.000
_cell.length_c   1.000
_cell.angle_alpha   90.00
_cell.angle_beta   90.00
_cell.angle_gamma   90.00
#
_symmetry.space_group_name_H-M   'P 1'
#
loop_
_entity.id
_entity.type
_entity.pdbx_description
1 polymer ?
#
loop_
_entity_poly.entity_id
_entity_poly.type
_entity_poly.pdbx_seq_one_letter_code
_entity_poly.pdbx_strand_id
1 'polypeptide(L)'
;MQTILFRVWRRLRRSIRNEAMEKFLIISIGAMLGANARYWLGGWAAERFGPAFPYGTLIINLTGSFLLGVFITFITDRFLVSPNIRLLIAIGFFGSYTTFSSYTFESMSMIMENQWLPGLFNLFGSAFLGGLAVLLGVLLARAM
;
A
#
# COMPACT_ATOMS: atom_id res chain seq x y z
N MET A 1 9.08 18.77 45.20
CA MET A 1 8.12 18.89 44.09
C MET A 1 8.80 18.76 42.72
N GLN A 2 9.90 19.45 42.43
CA GLN A 2 10.63 19.39 41.13
C GLN A 2 11.11 17.98 40.76
N THR A 3 11.62 17.18 41.68
CA THR A 3 12.15 15.84 41.45
C THR A 3 11.07 14.85 41.00
N ILE A 4 9.84 14.98 41.47
CA ILE A 4 8.70 14.12 41.10
C ILE A 4 8.28 14.45 39.67
N LEU A 5 8.12 15.74 39.34
CA LEU A 5 7.76 16.20 37.99
C LEU A 5 8.79 15.74 36.94
N PHE A 6 10.09 15.84 37.27
CA PHE A 6 11.17 15.38 36.39
C PHE A 6 11.13 13.87 36.14
N ARG A 7 10.83 13.05 37.18
CA ARG A 7 10.68 11.58 37.02
C ARG A 7 9.46 11.21 36.18
N VAL A 8 8.33 11.89 36.39
CA VAL A 8 7.10 11.68 35.61
C VAL A 8 7.36 12.05 34.15
N TRP A 9 7.97 13.23 33.89
CA TRP A 9 8.28 13.66 32.53
C TRP A 9 9.26 12.70 31.80
N ARG A 10 10.27 12.20 32.49
CA ARG A 10 11.22 11.22 31.94
C ARG A 10 10.53 9.90 31.60
N ARG A 11 9.59 9.43 32.43
CA ARG A 11 8.78 8.21 32.15
C ARG A 11 7.88 8.40 30.93
N LEU A 12 7.16 9.50 30.85
CA LEU A 12 6.30 9.84 29.71
C LEU A 12 7.10 9.90 28.41
N ARG A 13 8.23 10.60 28.42
CA ARG A 13 9.12 10.69 27.25
C ARG A 13 9.65 9.32 26.81
N ARG A 14 9.97 8.45 27.75
CA ARG A 14 10.45 7.10 27.46
C ARG A 14 9.32 6.24 26.88
N SER A 15 8.11 6.34 27.41
CA SER A 15 6.93 5.62 26.91
C SER A 15 6.60 6.03 25.47
N ILE A 16 6.52 7.34 25.19
CA ILE A 16 6.25 7.88 23.85
C ILE A 16 7.33 7.41 22.85
N ARG A 17 8.60 7.43 23.26
CA ARG A 17 9.70 6.98 22.39
C ARG A 17 9.62 5.49 22.09
N ASN A 18 9.27 4.65 23.07
CA ASN A 18 9.15 3.21 22.88
C ASN A 18 7.97 2.89 21.94
N GLU A 19 6.84 3.54 22.11
CA GLU A 19 5.67 3.40 21.24
C GLU A 19 5.96 3.84 19.79
N ALA A 20 6.67 4.94 19.61
CA ALA A 20 7.08 5.40 18.29
C ALA A 20 8.06 4.42 17.62
N MET A 21 9.00 3.85 18.38
CA MET A 21 9.93 2.84 17.88
C MET A 21 9.22 1.54 17.49
N GLU A 22 8.26 1.09 18.30
CA GLU A 22 7.45 -0.08 17.99
C GLU A 22 6.68 0.11 16.67
N LYS A 23 5.98 1.23 16.51
CA LYS A 23 5.25 1.55 15.26
C LYS A 23 6.20 1.63 14.06
N PHE A 24 7.36 2.24 14.22
CA PHE A 24 8.39 2.30 13.18
C PHE A 24 8.83 0.91 12.74
N LEU A 25 9.13 0.01 13.66
CA LEU A 25 9.54 -1.37 13.35
C LEU A 25 8.43 -2.15 12.65
N ILE A 26 7.19 -2.05 13.14
CA ILE A 26 6.04 -2.73 12.55
C ILE A 26 5.81 -2.28 11.11
N ILE A 27 5.79 -0.98 10.86
CA ILE A 27 5.63 -0.42 9.51
C ILE A 27 6.80 -0.84 8.63
N SER A 28 8.04 -0.79 9.13
CA SER A 28 9.24 -1.17 8.37
C SER A 28 9.21 -2.63 7.92
N ILE A 29 8.77 -3.55 8.79
CA ILE A 29 8.62 -4.97 8.44
C ILE A 29 7.57 -5.13 7.32
N GLY A 30 6.41 -4.53 7.47
CA GLY A 30 5.37 -4.54 6.44
C GLY A 30 5.86 -3.95 5.11
N ALA A 31 6.54 -2.80 5.18
CA ALA A 31 7.07 -2.10 4.00
C ALA A 31 8.14 -2.94 3.26
N MET A 32 9.02 -3.59 3.99
CA MET A 32 10.02 -4.49 3.42
C MET A 32 9.35 -5.65 2.65
N LEU A 33 8.35 -6.28 3.23
CA LEU A 33 7.59 -7.36 2.58
C LEU A 33 6.82 -6.85 1.35
N GLY A 34 6.13 -5.71 1.47
CA GLY A 34 5.37 -5.12 0.37
C GLY A 34 6.24 -4.69 -0.81
N ALA A 35 7.38 -4.03 -0.54
CA ALA A 35 8.31 -3.60 -1.57
C ALA A 35 8.94 -4.80 -2.31
N ASN A 36 9.30 -5.87 -1.59
CA ASN A 36 9.81 -7.09 -2.20
C ASN A 36 8.74 -7.79 -3.05
N ALA A 37 7.51 -7.92 -2.54
CA ALA A 37 6.40 -8.50 -3.30
C ALA A 37 6.14 -7.73 -4.60
N ARG A 38 6.17 -6.38 -4.54
CA ARG A 38 6.09 -5.52 -5.72
C ARG A 38 7.21 -5.79 -6.71
N TYR A 39 8.44 -5.86 -6.25
CA TYR A 39 9.61 -6.11 -7.11
C TYR A 39 9.49 -7.45 -7.86
N TRP A 40 9.18 -8.53 -7.14
CA TRP A 40 9.05 -9.84 -7.73
C TRP A 40 7.88 -9.97 -8.70
N LEU A 41 6.71 -9.44 -8.33
CA LEU A 41 5.54 -9.47 -9.21
C LEU A 41 5.73 -8.57 -10.44
N GLY A 42 6.37 -7.42 -10.28
CA GLY A 42 6.71 -6.53 -11.39
C GLY A 42 7.67 -7.18 -12.38
N GLY A 43 8.71 -7.84 -11.89
CA GLY A 43 9.67 -8.61 -12.71
C GLY A 43 8.98 -9.75 -13.46
N TRP A 44 8.21 -10.57 -12.76
CA TRP A 44 7.43 -11.64 -13.38
C TRP A 44 6.49 -11.13 -14.49
N ALA A 45 5.80 -10.03 -14.24
CA ALA A 45 4.89 -9.45 -15.24
C ALA A 45 5.65 -8.91 -16.46
N ALA A 46 6.81 -8.28 -16.26
CA ALA A 46 7.65 -7.79 -17.35
C ALA A 46 8.18 -8.95 -18.23
N GLU A 47 8.60 -10.03 -17.62
CA GLU A 47 9.01 -11.25 -18.34
C GLU A 47 7.86 -11.89 -19.12
N ARG A 48 6.65 -11.89 -18.54
CA ARG A 48 5.48 -12.58 -19.10
C ARG A 48 4.78 -11.79 -20.20
N PHE A 49 4.69 -10.47 -20.06
CA PHE A 49 3.86 -9.61 -20.94
C PHE A 49 4.70 -8.66 -21.80
N GLY A 50 6.02 -8.59 -21.55
CA GLY A 50 6.92 -7.71 -22.28
C GLY A 50 6.83 -6.24 -21.86
N PRO A 51 7.67 -5.36 -22.48
CA PRO A 51 7.82 -3.97 -22.06
C PRO A 51 6.86 -2.98 -22.73
N ALA A 52 5.99 -3.43 -23.66
CA ALA A 52 5.15 -2.53 -24.47
C ALA A 52 4.14 -1.73 -23.64
N PHE A 53 3.73 -2.26 -22.46
CA PHE A 53 2.82 -1.61 -21.54
C PHE A 53 3.20 -1.99 -20.10
N PRO A 54 3.02 -1.11 -19.09
CA PRO A 54 3.42 -1.37 -17.71
C PRO A 54 2.46 -2.31 -16.96
N TYR A 55 2.30 -3.53 -17.45
CA TYR A 55 1.43 -4.55 -16.86
C TYR A 55 1.77 -4.86 -15.41
N GLY A 56 3.07 -4.80 -15.05
CA GLY A 56 3.51 -5.02 -13.68
C GLY A 56 2.89 -4.03 -12.70
N THR A 57 3.01 -2.74 -13.01
CA THR A 57 2.44 -1.67 -12.19
C THR A 57 0.91 -1.75 -12.14
N LEU A 58 0.26 -2.05 -13.27
CA LEU A 58 -1.19 -2.24 -13.32
C LEU A 58 -1.64 -3.39 -12.41
N ILE A 59 -1.06 -4.58 -12.56
CA ILE A 59 -1.42 -5.76 -11.75
C ILE A 59 -1.18 -5.51 -10.27
N ILE A 60 -0.05 -4.93 -9.91
CA ILE A 60 0.32 -4.59 -8.53
C ILE A 60 -0.72 -3.64 -7.93
N ASN A 61 -1.06 -2.56 -8.64
CA ASN A 61 -2.02 -1.58 -8.13
C ASN A 61 -3.44 -2.14 -8.04
N LEU A 62 -3.88 -2.95 -9.01
CA LEU A 62 -5.21 -3.58 -8.98
C LEU A 62 -5.33 -4.61 -7.86
N THR A 63 -4.36 -5.53 -7.75
CA THR A 63 -4.36 -6.55 -6.70
C THR A 63 -4.23 -5.93 -5.31
N GLY A 64 -3.36 -4.93 -5.16
CA GLY A 64 -3.20 -4.20 -3.91
C GLY A 64 -4.45 -3.44 -3.50
N SER A 65 -5.12 -2.77 -4.44
CA SER A 65 -6.38 -2.06 -4.22
C SER A 65 -7.50 -3.01 -3.79
N PHE A 66 -7.66 -4.13 -4.50
CA PHE A 66 -8.64 -5.16 -4.17
C PHE A 66 -8.41 -5.73 -2.76
N LEU A 67 -7.19 -6.20 -2.48
CA LEU A 67 -6.86 -6.83 -1.21
C LEU A 67 -6.92 -5.83 -0.04
N LEU A 68 -6.55 -4.57 -0.26
CA LEU A 68 -6.71 -3.52 0.76
C LEU A 68 -8.19 -3.25 1.05
N GLY A 69 -9.05 -3.22 0.02
CA GLY A 69 -10.51 -3.10 0.16
C GLY A 69 -11.09 -4.24 1.00
N VAL A 70 -10.69 -5.49 0.70
CA VAL A 70 -11.07 -6.68 1.51
C VAL A 70 -10.59 -6.50 2.95
N PHE A 71 -9.30 -6.26 3.14
CA PHE A 71 -8.70 -6.21 4.46
C PHE A 71 -9.31 -5.13 5.37
N ILE A 72 -9.42 -3.91 4.88
CA ILE A 72 -9.95 -2.79 5.69
C ILE A 72 -11.40 -3.03 6.06
N THR A 73 -12.23 -3.50 5.11
CA THR A 73 -13.65 -3.79 5.38
C THR A 73 -13.78 -4.91 6.42
N PHE A 74 -13.02 -5.98 6.25
CA PHE A 74 -13.05 -7.13 7.15
C PHE A 74 -12.69 -6.76 8.60
N ILE A 75 -11.64 -5.97 8.80
CA ILE A 75 -11.21 -5.54 10.13
C ILE A 75 -12.09 -4.43 10.74
N THR A 76 -12.86 -3.71 9.92
CA THR A 76 -13.75 -2.67 10.42
C THR A 76 -15.11 -3.24 10.79
N ASP A 77 -15.65 -4.14 9.97
CA ASP A 77 -17.02 -4.62 10.09
C ASP A 77 -17.13 -5.90 10.96
N ARG A 78 -16.05 -6.69 11.07
CA ARG A 78 -16.10 -8.04 11.65
C ARG A 78 -15.15 -8.31 12.81
N PHE A 79 -13.97 -7.71 12.82
CA PHE A 79 -12.93 -8.07 13.78
C PHE A 79 -12.27 -6.82 14.39
N LEU A 80 -12.20 -6.81 15.72
CA LEU A 80 -11.36 -5.86 16.45
C LEU A 80 -9.91 -6.33 16.38
N VAL A 81 -9.22 -5.99 15.29
CA VAL A 81 -7.77 -6.26 15.21
C VAL A 81 -6.97 -5.19 15.95
N SER A 82 -5.81 -5.60 16.45
CA SER A 82 -4.92 -4.65 17.10
C SER A 82 -4.47 -3.53 16.13
N PRO A 83 -4.26 -2.30 16.61
CA PRO A 83 -3.71 -1.21 15.79
C PRO A 83 -2.42 -1.59 15.06
N ASN A 84 -1.60 -2.48 15.67
CA ASN A 84 -0.34 -2.93 15.12
C ASN A 84 -0.51 -3.80 13.84
N ILE A 85 -1.54 -4.63 13.77
CA ILE A 85 -1.88 -5.39 12.55
C ILE A 85 -2.29 -4.45 11.43
N ARG A 86 -3.05 -3.40 11.74
CA ARG A 86 -3.42 -2.38 10.75
C ARG A 86 -2.20 -1.62 10.23
N LEU A 87 -1.26 -1.26 11.11
CA LEU A 87 0.00 -0.62 10.72
C LEU A 87 0.86 -1.53 9.85
N LEU A 88 1.00 -2.80 10.23
CA LEU A 88 1.80 -3.77 9.50
C LEU A 88 1.27 -3.99 8.08
N ILE A 89 -0.03 -4.26 7.95
CA ILE A 89 -0.63 -4.71 6.70
C ILE A 89 -1.06 -3.53 5.83
N ALA A 90 -1.91 -2.62 6.34
CA ALA A 90 -2.45 -1.56 5.50
C ALA A 90 -1.39 -0.50 5.15
N ILE A 91 -0.65 -0.02 6.15
CA ILE A 91 0.32 1.06 5.95
C ILE A 91 1.66 0.49 5.47
N GLY A 92 2.21 -0.53 6.16
CA GLY A 92 3.48 -1.11 5.82
C GLY A 92 3.42 -1.87 4.50
N PHE A 93 2.69 -2.98 4.47
CA PHE A 93 2.67 -3.87 3.32
C PHE A 93 2.00 -3.22 2.09
N PHE A 94 0.71 -2.89 2.16
CA PHE A 94 0.00 -2.36 0.98
C PHE A 94 0.48 -0.97 0.57
N GLY A 95 0.86 -0.11 1.52
CA GLY A 95 1.44 1.20 1.22
C GLY A 95 2.76 1.12 0.46
N SER A 96 3.56 0.05 0.64
CA SER A 96 4.81 -0.18 -0.08
C SER A 96 4.65 -1.11 -1.28
N TYR A 97 3.64 -1.96 -1.30
CA TYR A 97 3.32 -2.85 -2.42
C TYR A 97 2.78 -2.08 -3.62
N THR A 98 1.78 -1.19 -3.41
CA THR A 98 1.23 -0.34 -4.46
C THR A 98 2.14 0.86 -4.78
N THR A 99 2.00 1.44 -5.97
CA THR A 99 2.83 2.59 -6.35
C THR A 99 2.07 3.57 -7.25
N PHE A 100 1.90 4.80 -6.75
CA PHE A 100 1.37 5.90 -7.51
C PHE A 100 2.46 6.55 -8.39
N SER A 101 3.69 6.68 -7.86
CA SER A 101 4.79 7.35 -8.55
C SER A 101 5.24 6.61 -9.81
N SER A 102 5.39 5.27 -9.75
CA SER A 102 5.71 4.48 -10.95
C SER A 102 4.62 4.59 -12.00
N TYR A 103 3.37 4.41 -11.60
CA TYR A 103 2.21 4.52 -12.46
C TYR A 103 2.13 5.87 -13.20
N THR A 104 2.31 6.99 -12.49
CA THR A 104 2.27 8.31 -13.12
C THR A 104 3.48 8.55 -14.02
N PHE A 105 4.68 8.14 -13.61
CA PHE A 105 5.89 8.25 -14.40
C PHE A 105 5.78 7.45 -15.70
N GLU A 106 5.38 6.19 -15.65
CA GLU A 106 5.20 5.30 -16.81
C GLU A 106 4.14 5.86 -17.77
N SER A 107 3.01 6.38 -17.26
CA SER A 107 1.98 7.00 -18.08
C SER A 107 2.50 8.22 -18.84
N MET A 108 3.22 9.10 -18.16
CA MET A 108 3.79 10.30 -18.78
C MET A 108 4.92 9.96 -19.76
N SER A 109 5.76 8.97 -19.46
CA SER A 109 6.81 8.51 -20.39
C SER A 109 6.22 8.04 -21.71
N MET A 110 5.16 7.21 -21.68
CA MET A 110 4.48 6.78 -22.91
C MET A 110 3.92 7.95 -23.70
N ILE A 111 3.31 8.95 -23.05
CA ILE A 111 2.79 10.15 -23.71
C ILE A 111 3.93 10.95 -24.37
N MET A 112 5.04 11.13 -23.67
CA MET A 112 6.22 11.85 -24.18
C MET A 112 6.91 11.12 -25.35
N GLU A 113 6.79 9.80 -25.41
CA GLU A 113 7.24 8.96 -26.52
C GLU A 113 6.24 8.84 -27.68
N ASN A 114 5.23 9.73 -27.73
CA ASN A 114 4.13 9.72 -28.71
C ASN A 114 3.21 8.51 -28.66
N GLN A 115 3.25 7.72 -27.57
CA GLN A 115 2.33 6.62 -27.33
C GLN A 115 1.08 7.11 -26.56
N TRP A 116 0.33 8.03 -27.17
CA TRP A 116 -0.77 8.73 -26.50
C TRP A 116 -1.86 7.80 -25.98
N LEU A 117 -2.30 6.85 -26.81
CA LEU A 117 -3.40 5.96 -26.43
C LEU A 117 -3.03 5.04 -25.27
N PRO A 118 -1.91 4.31 -25.27
CA PRO A 118 -1.46 3.53 -24.11
C PRO A 118 -1.22 4.40 -22.87
N GLY A 119 -0.62 5.59 -23.02
CA GLY A 119 -0.34 6.49 -21.91
C GLY A 119 -1.61 7.00 -21.22
N LEU A 120 -2.60 7.46 -22.02
CA LEU A 120 -3.89 7.89 -21.49
C LEU A 120 -4.69 6.72 -20.90
N PHE A 121 -4.63 5.55 -21.53
CA PHE A 121 -5.26 4.34 -20.95
C PHE A 121 -4.62 3.97 -19.62
N ASN A 122 -3.28 3.99 -19.51
CA ASN A 122 -2.63 3.73 -18.23
C ASN A 122 -3.02 4.78 -17.18
N LEU A 123 -3.04 6.07 -17.55
CA LEU A 123 -3.32 7.17 -16.63
C LEU A 123 -4.76 7.16 -16.10
N PHE A 124 -5.74 6.99 -16.95
CA PHE A 124 -7.16 7.04 -16.54
C PHE A 124 -7.75 5.66 -16.31
N GLY A 125 -7.42 4.68 -17.16
CA GLY A 125 -7.91 3.31 -17.06
C GLY A 125 -7.44 2.61 -15.79
N SER A 126 -6.16 2.74 -15.45
CA SER A 126 -5.63 2.14 -14.21
C SER A 126 -6.26 2.74 -12.96
N ALA A 127 -6.48 4.07 -12.93
CA ALA A 127 -7.15 4.73 -11.82
C ALA A 127 -8.60 4.27 -11.67
N PHE A 128 -9.34 4.20 -12.79
CA PHE A 128 -10.72 3.70 -12.81
C PHE A 128 -10.82 2.23 -12.38
N LEU A 129 -9.97 1.37 -12.95
CA LEU A 129 -9.93 -0.06 -12.60
C LEU A 129 -9.49 -0.28 -11.15
N GLY A 130 -8.57 0.53 -10.63
CA GLY A 130 -8.17 0.52 -9.23
C GLY A 130 -9.32 0.85 -8.29
N GLY A 131 -10.15 1.84 -8.63
CA GLY A 131 -11.38 2.17 -7.90
C GLY A 131 -12.38 1.01 -7.91
N LEU A 132 -12.60 0.38 -9.07
CA LEU A 132 -13.45 -0.82 -9.18
C LEU A 132 -12.89 -1.99 -8.36
N ALA A 133 -11.58 -2.19 -8.36
CA ALA A 133 -10.94 -3.24 -7.59
C ALA A 133 -11.16 -3.06 -6.07
N VAL A 134 -11.02 -1.83 -5.55
CA VAL A 134 -11.37 -1.52 -4.15
C VAL A 134 -12.83 -1.85 -3.87
N LEU A 135 -13.74 -1.37 -4.72
CA LEU A 135 -15.18 -1.60 -4.55
C LEU A 135 -15.52 -3.09 -4.51
N LEU A 136 -14.97 -3.87 -5.44
CA LEU A 136 -15.15 -5.33 -5.46
C LEU A 136 -14.60 -5.99 -4.19
N GLY A 137 -13.44 -5.55 -3.69
CA GLY A 137 -12.88 -6.02 -2.42
C GLY A 137 -13.80 -5.74 -1.24
N VAL A 138 -14.36 -4.52 -1.17
CA VAL A 138 -15.33 -4.12 -0.13
C VAL A 138 -16.60 -4.96 -0.20
N LEU A 139 -17.17 -5.13 -1.39
CA LEU A 139 -18.39 -5.92 -1.59
C LEU A 139 -18.17 -7.40 -1.23
N LEU A 140 -17.04 -7.97 -1.62
CA LEU A 140 -16.68 -9.35 -1.26
C LEU A 140 -16.60 -9.50 0.27
N ALA A 141 -15.87 -8.62 0.95
CA ALA A 141 -15.70 -8.70 2.40
C ALA A 141 -17.03 -8.56 3.17
N ARG A 142 -17.97 -7.76 2.65
CA ARG A 142 -19.31 -7.62 3.24
C ARG A 142 -20.21 -8.84 2.99
N ALA A 143 -20.00 -9.55 1.89
CA ALA A 143 -20.76 -10.75 1.54
C ALA A 143 -20.31 -12.00 2.31
N MET A 144 -19.09 -12.01 2.85
CA MET A 144 -18.54 -13.09 3.70
C MET A 144 -19.02 -12.99 5.13
#